data_7075d59087dc50709f6eb0cd71f27341
#
_entry.id   7075d59087dc50709f6eb0cd71f27341
#
_cell.length_a   1.000
_cell.length_b   1.000
_cell.length_c   1.000
_cell.angle_alpha   90.00
_cell.angle_beta   90.00
_cell.angle_gamma   90.00
#
_symmetry.space_group_name_H-M   'P 1'
#
loop_
_entity.id
_entity.type
_entity.pdbx_description
1 polymer ?
#
loop_
_entity_poly.entity_id
_entity_poly.type
_entity_poly.pdbx_seq_one_letter_code
_entity_poly.pdbx_strand_id
1 'polypeptide(L)'
;MIQLNSKSTKRLIVEGQVNGKAANFLIDTGASVGLIDNNQVKKYGLLVGKRFNGTLVGAGGEMCNIKHCNTFVEVGGKSIPQFLIADIEGVVKSIERETGIKILGIISLPQMKMVGMNVDSNDNLIIIE
;
A
#
# COMPACT_ATOMS: atom_id res chain seq x y z
N MET A 1 -18.01 -12.20 -1.85
CA MET A 1 -16.58 -12.33 -2.24
C MET A 1 -16.28 -11.46 -3.44
N ILE A 2 -15.20 -10.70 -3.36
CA ILE A 2 -14.75 -9.82 -4.43
C ILE A 2 -13.43 -10.35 -4.96
N GLN A 3 -13.30 -10.42 -6.28
CA GLN A 3 -12.06 -10.85 -6.92
C GLN A 3 -11.52 -9.71 -7.77
N LEU A 4 -10.25 -9.38 -7.55
CA LEU A 4 -9.55 -8.35 -8.31
C LEU A 4 -8.32 -8.96 -8.97
N ASN A 5 -8.12 -8.64 -10.24
CA ASN A 5 -6.91 -9.07 -10.94
C ASN A 5 -5.72 -8.22 -10.51
N SER A 6 -4.57 -8.87 -10.29
CA SER A 6 -3.33 -8.13 -10.15
C SER A 6 -3.01 -7.41 -11.45
N LYS A 7 -2.54 -6.17 -11.35
CA LYS A 7 -2.17 -5.35 -12.51
C LYS A 7 -0.86 -5.79 -13.15
N SER A 8 -0.12 -6.66 -12.50
CA SER A 8 1.15 -7.18 -13.00
C SER A 8 1.23 -8.69 -12.75
N THR A 9 1.91 -9.41 -13.63
CA THR A 9 2.24 -10.83 -13.41
C THR A 9 3.55 -11.01 -12.67
N LYS A 10 4.36 -9.95 -12.55
CA LYS A 10 5.67 -9.98 -11.86
C LYS A 10 5.53 -9.73 -10.36
N ARG A 11 4.55 -8.93 -9.97
CA ARG A 11 4.27 -8.57 -8.59
C ARG A 11 2.76 -8.50 -8.37
N LEU A 12 2.32 -8.75 -7.15
CA LEU A 12 0.91 -8.58 -6.80
C LEU A 12 0.63 -7.10 -6.55
N ILE A 13 -0.05 -6.47 -7.48
CA ILE A 13 -0.40 -5.06 -7.42
C ILE A 13 -1.90 -4.91 -7.61
N VAL A 14 -2.56 -4.26 -6.66
CA VAL A 14 -4.00 -4.05 -6.70
C VAL A 14 -4.29 -2.57 -6.89
N GLU A 15 -5.31 -2.26 -7.69
CA GLU A 15 -5.82 -0.91 -7.81
C GLU A 15 -6.88 -0.64 -6.77
N GLY A 16 -6.72 0.46 -6.05
CA GLY A 16 -7.70 0.97 -5.13
C GLY A 16 -8.02 2.42 -5.45
N GLN A 17 -8.66 3.10 -4.49
CA GLN A 17 -9.02 4.50 -4.62
C GLN A 17 -8.66 5.28 -3.38
N VAL A 18 -8.20 6.50 -3.60
CA VAL A 18 -7.88 7.48 -2.55
C VAL A 18 -8.40 8.84 -3.01
N ASN A 19 -9.32 9.41 -2.26
CA ASN A 19 -9.96 10.70 -2.59
C ASN A 19 -10.51 10.74 -4.02
N GLY A 20 -11.13 9.63 -4.46
CA GLY A 20 -11.72 9.53 -5.79
C GLY A 20 -10.73 9.31 -6.92
N LYS A 21 -9.45 9.15 -6.63
CA LYS A 21 -8.40 8.88 -7.63
C LYS A 21 -7.96 7.44 -7.54
N ALA A 22 -7.69 6.83 -8.70
CA ALA A 22 -7.10 5.50 -8.75
C ALA A 22 -5.68 5.53 -8.17
N ALA A 23 -5.37 4.54 -7.36
CA ALA A 23 -4.05 4.39 -6.75
C ALA A 23 -3.67 2.91 -6.72
N ASN A 24 -2.41 2.61 -6.99
CA ASN A 24 -1.92 1.25 -7.02
C ASN A 24 -1.16 0.92 -5.74
N PHE A 25 -1.37 -0.29 -5.23
CA PHE A 25 -0.74 -0.77 -4.01
C PHE A 25 -0.06 -2.10 -4.25
N LEU A 26 1.17 -2.22 -3.76
CA LEU A 26 1.86 -3.50 -3.73
C LEU A 26 1.34 -4.32 -2.56
N ILE A 27 0.97 -5.57 -2.82
CA ILE A 27 0.64 -6.53 -1.77
C ILE A 27 1.95 -7.16 -1.29
N ASP A 28 2.31 -6.91 -0.03
CA ASP A 28 3.56 -7.40 0.54
C ASP A 28 3.27 -8.17 1.85
N THR A 29 3.16 -9.48 1.74
CA THR A 29 2.87 -10.35 2.88
C THR A 29 4.03 -10.40 3.88
N GLY A 30 5.22 -9.96 3.49
CA GLY A 30 6.36 -9.86 4.39
C GLY A 30 6.43 -8.55 5.18
N ALA A 31 5.59 -7.57 4.82
CA ALA A 31 5.55 -6.30 5.53
C ALA A 31 4.72 -6.41 6.81
N SER A 32 5.17 -5.78 7.89
CA SER A 32 4.45 -5.75 9.17
C SER A 32 3.54 -4.54 9.31
N VAL A 33 3.71 -3.51 8.48
CA VAL A 33 2.88 -2.30 8.47
C VAL A 33 2.63 -1.87 7.03
N GLY A 34 1.48 -1.25 6.79
CA GLY A 34 1.18 -0.62 5.51
C GLY A 34 1.79 0.76 5.42
N LEU A 35 2.37 1.08 4.27
CA LEU A 35 3.06 2.35 4.05
C LEU A 35 2.52 3.05 2.82
N ILE A 36 2.42 4.38 2.93
CA ILE A 36 2.11 5.26 1.80
C ILE A 36 3.29 6.19 1.58
N ASP A 37 3.63 6.41 0.32
CA ASP A 37 4.76 7.23 -0.07
C ASP A 37 4.54 8.70 0.27
N ASN A 38 5.37 9.23 1.15
CA ASN A 38 5.35 10.63 1.56
C ASN A 38 5.47 11.60 0.36
N ASN A 39 6.15 11.17 -0.70
CA ASN A 39 6.37 12.00 -1.88
C ASN A 39 5.11 12.19 -2.74
N GLN A 40 4.04 11.45 -2.46
CA GLN A 40 2.78 11.52 -3.20
C GLN A 40 1.61 12.10 -2.39
N VAL A 41 1.88 12.59 -1.18
CA VAL A 41 0.86 13.17 -0.28
C VAL A 41 0.06 14.26 -0.96
N LYS A 42 0.73 15.20 -1.65
CA LYS A 42 0.07 16.32 -2.32
C LYS A 42 -0.78 15.85 -3.50
N LYS A 43 -0.26 14.91 -4.28
CA LYS A 43 -0.93 14.38 -5.47
C LYS A 43 -2.30 13.78 -5.13
N TYR A 44 -2.38 13.07 -4.01
CA TYR A 44 -3.60 12.39 -3.60
C TYR A 44 -4.40 13.15 -2.54
N GLY A 45 -3.91 14.31 -2.10
CA GLY A 45 -4.60 15.10 -1.08
C GLY A 45 -4.71 14.39 0.27
N LEU A 46 -3.65 13.69 0.68
CA LEU A 46 -3.68 12.90 1.90
C LEU A 46 -3.69 13.77 3.16
N LEU A 47 -4.51 13.39 4.13
CA LEU A 47 -4.53 14.00 5.44
C LEU A 47 -3.45 13.34 6.31
N VAL A 48 -2.43 14.12 6.62
CA VAL A 48 -1.30 13.68 7.44
C VAL A 48 -1.70 13.85 8.91
N GLY A 49 -1.65 12.75 9.65
CA GLY A 49 -1.99 12.73 11.05
C GLY A 49 -0.80 12.93 11.98
N LYS A 50 -0.93 12.40 13.18
CA LYS A 50 0.09 12.51 14.22
C LYS A 50 1.35 11.76 13.83
N ARG A 51 2.47 12.19 14.42
CA ARG A 51 3.74 11.49 14.30
C ARG A 51 3.63 10.08 14.88
N PHE A 52 4.20 9.12 14.18
CA PHE A 52 4.28 7.75 14.66
C PHE A 52 5.33 7.62 15.75
N ASN A 53 4.93 7.11 16.93
CA ASN A 53 5.82 6.90 18.07
C ASN A 53 6.40 5.49 18.03
N GLY A 54 7.25 5.23 17.10
CA GLY A 54 7.88 3.93 16.94
C GLY A 54 9.02 4.02 15.96
N THR A 55 9.71 2.90 15.79
CA THR A 55 10.81 2.79 14.86
C THR A 55 10.46 1.80 13.78
N LEU A 56 10.64 2.19 12.51
CA LEU A 56 10.52 1.30 11.38
C LEU A 56 11.90 1.17 10.72
N VAL A 57 12.23 -0.04 10.31
CA VAL A 57 13.47 -0.33 9.60
C VAL A 57 13.11 -0.81 8.20
N GLY A 58 13.60 -0.11 7.20
CA GLY A 58 13.47 -0.51 5.80
C GLY A 58 14.80 -1.00 5.24
N ALA A 59 14.84 -1.26 3.93
CA ALA A 59 16.04 -1.73 3.23
C ALA A 59 17.22 -0.76 3.33
N GLY A 60 16.93 0.54 3.46
CA GLY A 60 17.95 1.60 3.60
C GLY A 60 18.30 1.95 5.04
N GLY A 61 17.78 1.19 6.03
CA GLY A 61 18.00 1.45 7.44
C GLY A 61 16.77 2.00 8.14
N GLU A 62 16.98 2.73 9.22
CA GLU A 62 15.92 3.29 10.04
C GLU A 62 15.20 4.43 9.32
N MET A 63 13.87 4.37 9.31
CA MET A 63 13.04 5.42 8.70
C MET A 63 12.73 6.54 9.69
N CYS A 64 12.73 7.78 9.19
CA CYS A 64 12.46 8.98 9.96
C CYS A 64 11.16 9.66 9.53
N ASN A 65 10.64 10.55 10.38
CA ASN A 65 9.49 11.42 10.06
C ASN A 65 8.26 10.65 9.60
N ILE A 66 7.99 9.54 10.24
CA ILE A 66 6.83 8.71 9.95
C ILE A 66 5.60 9.30 10.62
N LYS A 67 4.49 9.38 9.88
CA LYS A 67 3.24 9.93 10.38
C LYS A 67 2.09 8.98 10.07
N HIS A 68 1.01 9.09 10.82
CA HIS A 68 -0.21 8.36 10.53
C HIS A 68 -0.90 8.96 9.31
N CYS A 69 -1.55 8.11 8.51
CA CYS A 69 -2.40 8.55 7.42
C CYS A 69 -3.85 8.58 7.89
N ASN A 70 -4.49 9.76 7.83
CA ASN A 70 -5.87 9.94 8.22
C ASN A 70 -6.84 9.93 7.04
N THR A 71 -6.35 9.67 5.84
CA THR A 71 -7.18 9.54 4.65
C THR A 71 -7.58 8.08 4.46
N PHE A 72 -8.83 7.86 4.07
CA PHE A 72 -9.30 6.51 3.76
C PHE A 72 -8.71 5.99 2.45
N VAL A 73 -8.26 4.76 2.50
CA VAL A 73 -7.80 4.00 1.32
C VAL A 73 -8.82 2.90 1.09
N GLU A 74 -9.33 2.80 -0.11
CA GLU A 74 -10.36 1.83 -0.45
C GLU A 74 -9.87 0.86 -1.51
N VAL A 75 -10.07 -0.43 -1.27
CA VAL A 75 -9.75 -1.49 -2.22
C VAL A 75 -10.93 -2.45 -2.26
N GLY A 76 -11.50 -2.64 -3.46
CA GLY A 76 -12.64 -3.55 -3.62
C GLY A 76 -13.86 -3.21 -2.76
N GLY A 77 -14.08 -1.92 -2.50
CA GLY A 77 -15.17 -1.47 -1.65
C GLY A 77 -14.91 -1.55 -0.16
N LYS A 78 -13.73 -2.02 0.24
CA LYS A 78 -13.33 -2.10 1.65
C LYS A 78 -12.32 -1.00 2.00
N SER A 79 -12.51 -0.37 3.16
CA SER A 79 -11.54 0.59 3.69
C SER A 79 -10.40 -0.18 4.35
N ILE A 80 -9.18 0.08 3.90
CA ILE A 80 -7.97 -0.54 4.46
C ILE A 80 -7.42 0.38 5.54
N PRO A 81 -7.37 -0.07 6.81
CA PRO A 81 -6.94 0.79 7.91
C PRO A 81 -5.43 0.79 8.11
N GLN A 82 -4.97 1.72 8.95
CA GLN A 82 -3.66 1.70 9.59
C GLN A 82 -2.47 1.87 8.64
N PHE A 83 -2.59 2.76 7.66
CA PHE A 83 -1.43 3.16 6.87
C PHE A 83 -0.59 4.18 7.64
N LEU A 84 0.71 4.06 7.48
CA LEU A 84 1.68 5.07 7.89
C LEU A 84 2.25 5.73 6.64
N ILE A 85 2.62 6.99 6.76
CA ILE A 85 3.23 7.77 5.68
C ILE A 85 4.73 7.83 5.93
N ALA A 86 5.51 7.38 4.98
CA ALA A 86 6.97 7.34 5.06
C ALA A 86 7.59 7.54 3.69
N ASP A 87 8.88 7.86 3.65
CA ASP A 87 9.60 7.94 2.38
C ASP A 87 9.95 6.53 1.90
N ILE A 88 9.18 6.07 0.92
CA ILE A 88 9.40 4.77 0.26
C ILE A 88 9.74 4.95 -1.23
N GLU A 89 10.34 6.08 -1.59
CA GLU A 89 10.65 6.39 -2.98
C GLU A 89 11.49 5.29 -3.65
N GLY A 90 12.44 4.71 -2.94
CA GLY A 90 13.28 3.62 -3.46
C GLY A 90 12.46 2.41 -3.88
N VAL A 91 11.50 2.02 -3.06
CA VAL A 91 10.59 0.89 -3.38
C VAL A 91 9.70 1.26 -4.56
N VAL A 92 9.11 2.45 -4.53
CA VAL A 92 8.23 2.93 -5.62
C VAL A 92 8.95 2.90 -6.96
N LYS A 93 10.16 3.41 -7.02
CA LYS A 93 10.97 3.42 -8.25
C LYS A 93 11.38 2.02 -8.68
N SER A 94 11.74 1.16 -7.74
CA SER A 94 12.11 -0.22 -8.03
C SER A 94 10.96 -1.00 -8.67
N ILE A 95 9.76 -0.87 -8.10
CA ILE A 95 8.55 -1.52 -8.64
C ILE A 95 8.20 -0.96 -10.02
N GLU A 96 8.32 0.36 -10.21
CA GLU A 96 8.04 0.98 -11.50
C GLU A 96 9.01 0.50 -12.59
N ARG A 97 10.29 0.37 -12.27
CA ARG A 97 11.28 -0.20 -13.21
C ARG A 97 10.97 -1.64 -13.59
N GLU A 98 10.49 -2.43 -12.62
CA GLU A 98 10.20 -3.85 -12.85
C GLU A 98 8.87 -4.08 -13.59
N THR A 99 7.84 -3.32 -13.25
CA THR A 99 6.46 -3.57 -13.70
C THR A 99 5.88 -2.50 -14.62
N GLY A 100 6.49 -1.33 -14.69
CA GLY A 100 5.93 -0.17 -15.37
C GLY A 100 4.83 0.53 -14.58
N ILE A 101 4.55 0.11 -13.35
CA ILE A 101 3.46 0.63 -12.54
C ILE A 101 4.02 1.42 -11.36
N LYS A 102 3.52 2.66 -11.21
CA LYS A 102 3.85 3.50 -10.05
C LYS A 102 2.87 3.21 -8.92
N ILE A 103 3.36 2.65 -7.83
CA ILE A 103 2.55 2.39 -6.64
C ILE A 103 2.51 3.62 -5.73
N LEU A 104 1.39 3.79 -5.03
CA LEU A 104 1.26 4.78 -3.97
C LEU A 104 1.78 4.23 -2.64
N GLY A 105 1.59 2.95 -2.41
CA GLY A 105 1.92 2.36 -1.13
C GLY A 105 1.97 0.84 -1.15
N ILE A 106 2.12 0.31 0.05
CA ILE A 106 2.29 -1.11 0.32
C ILE A 106 1.21 -1.54 1.30
N ILE A 107 0.51 -2.64 1.00
CA ILE A 107 -0.45 -3.27 1.91
C ILE A 107 0.26 -4.43 2.61
N SER A 108 0.21 -4.42 3.93
CA SER A 108 0.86 -5.40 4.79
C SER A 108 -0.03 -6.61 5.08
N LEU A 109 0.58 -7.70 5.55
CA LEU A 109 -0.18 -8.89 5.96
C LEU A 109 -1.18 -8.60 7.09
N PRO A 110 -0.86 -7.86 8.16
CA PRO A 110 -1.87 -7.53 9.18
C PRO A 110 -3.08 -6.80 8.61
N GLN A 111 -2.88 -5.86 7.68
CA GLN A 111 -3.98 -5.16 7.03
C GLN A 111 -4.85 -6.10 6.21
N MET A 112 -4.24 -7.03 5.48
CA MET A 112 -4.96 -8.04 4.71
C MET A 112 -5.86 -8.88 5.63
N LYS A 113 -5.33 -9.31 6.76
CA LYS A 113 -6.10 -10.07 7.76
C LYS A 113 -7.28 -9.29 8.31
N MET A 114 -7.10 -8.00 8.55
CA MET A 114 -8.17 -7.14 9.08
C MET A 114 -9.37 -7.04 8.15
N VAL A 115 -9.14 -7.09 6.84
CA VAL A 115 -10.21 -6.89 5.85
C VAL A 115 -10.60 -8.17 5.11
N GLY A 116 -10.05 -9.31 5.51
CA GLY A 116 -10.36 -10.58 4.85
C GLY A 116 -9.80 -10.67 3.43
N MET A 117 -8.62 -10.09 3.21
CA MET A 117 -7.96 -10.12 1.91
C MET A 117 -7.01 -11.30 1.82
N ASN A 118 -7.12 -12.07 0.75
CA ASN A 118 -6.24 -13.20 0.45
C ASN A 118 -5.70 -13.05 -0.96
N VAL A 119 -4.61 -13.74 -1.25
CA VAL A 119 -4.03 -13.73 -2.59
C VAL A 119 -4.00 -15.14 -3.16
N ASP A 120 -4.30 -15.26 -4.44
CA ASP A 120 -4.08 -16.45 -5.23
C ASP A 120 -2.96 -16.15 -6.21
N SER A 121 -1.75 -16.56 -5.85
CA SER A 121 -0.56 -16.23 -6.64
C SER A 121 -0.50 -16.99 -7.97
N ASN A 122 -1.16 -18.14 -8.08
CA ASN A 122 -1.19 -18.89 -9.33
C ASN A 122 -2.01 -18.17 -10.40
N ASP A 123 -3.10 -17.54 -10.01
CA ASP A 123 -4.00 -16.85 -10.94
C ASP A 123 -3.85 -15.33 -10.88
N ASN A 124 -2.90 -14.81 -10.11
CA ASN A 124 -2.67 -13.37 -9.91
C ASN A 124 -3.94 -12.64 -9.46
N LEU A 125 -4.68 -13.25 -8.53
CA LEU A 125 -5.92 -12.71 -7.99
C LEU A 125 -5.76 -12.24 -6.56
N ILE A 126 -6.43 -11.14 -6.26
CA ILE A 126 -6.64 -10.67 -4.89
C ILE A 126 -8.11 -10.91 -4.56
N ILE A 127 -8.35 -11.63 -3.48
CA ILE A 127 -9.70 -12.06 -3.07
C ILE A 127 -10.03 -11.37 -1.76
N ILE A 128 -11.18 -10.69 -1.72
CA ILE A 128 -11.67 -10.04 -0.49
C ILE A 128 -12.98 -10.71 -0.11
N GLU A 129 -13.00 -11.28 1.06
CA GLU A 129 -14.17 -11.98 1.61
C GLU A 129 -15.29 -11.03 2.04
#